data_cbddfa2bb0bc5041c05d2b5cbdd36b93
#
_entry.id   cbddfa2bb0bc5041c05d2b5cbdd36b93
#
_cell.length_a   1.000
_cell.length_b   1.000
_cell.length_c   1.000
_cell.angle_alpha   90.00
_cell.angle_beta   90.00
_cell.angle_gamma   90.00
#
_symmetry.space_group_name_H-M   'P 1'
#
loop_
_entity.id
_entity.type
_entity.pdbx_description
1 polymer ?
#
loop_
_entity_poly.entity_id
_entity_poly.type
_entity_poly.pdbx_seq_one_letter_code
_entity_poly.pdbx_strand_id
1 'polypeptide(L)'
;MSAFHKLIARVRTALERPVESAPPHQGAGGMAPPHAEAARRAELASGFAREFAAVRGEFIGIHTPEEIPAKVVELARSLNALAVAVGAGVTLDFEPIGRALEAARMAVVRTNAKKRDDAPPLRERIAQADLGVVEADAAIASTGTLAVVGTPASPASLTLTPPANLIIFHADRVHADLAAAIAALGPEPFVKSRVAMITGPSRTADIEKMIVLGVHGP
;
A
#
# COMPACT_ATOMS: atom_id res chain seq x y z
N MET A 1 -38.86 -8.52 -9.36
CA MET A 1 -37.55 -7.91 -9.62
C MET A 1 -36.55 -8.47 -8.63
N SER A 2 -35.46 -9.07 -9.11
CA SER A 2 -34.45 -9.70 -8.23
C SER A 2 -33.66 -8.64 -7.43
N ALA A 3 -33.06 -9.06 -6.32
CA ALA A 3 -32.20 -8.21 -5.48
C ALA A 3 -31.06 -7.56 -6.29
N PHE A 4 -30.58 -8.26 -7.32
CA PHE A 4 -29.56 -7.78 -8.26
C PHE A 4 -30.01 -6.57 -9.09
N HIS A 5 -31.24 -6.60 -9.62
CA HIS A 5 -31.81 -5.45 -10.34
C HIS A 5 -32.00 -4.22 -9.44
N LYS A 6 -32.36 -4.42 -8.16
CA LYS A 6 -32.44 -3.32 -7.18
C LYS A 6 -31.07 -2.73 -6.87
N LEU A 7 -30.02 -3.56 -6.81
CA LEU A 7 -28.66 -3.10 -6.58
C LEU A 7 -28.15 -2.24 -7.76
N ILE A 8 -28.31 -2.73 -9.00
CA ILE A 8 -27.91 -1.97 -10.19
C ILE A 8 -28.68 -0.64 -10.30
N ALA A 9 -30.00 -0.63 -10.03
CA ALA A 9 -30.78 0.60 -10.03
C ALA A 9 -30.23 1.61 -9.00
N ARG A 10 -29.87 1.18 -7.80
CA ARG A 10 -29.28 2.06 -6.76
C ARG A 10 -27.90 2.58 -7.15
N VAL A 11 -27.05 1.77 -7.76
CA VAL A 11 -25.73 2.20 -8.25
C VAL A 11 -25.91 3.22 -9.36
N ARG A 12 -26.81 2.98 -10.32
CA ARG A 12 -27.11 3.91 -11.41
C ARG A 12 -27.63 5.26 -10.89
N THR A 13 -28.57 5.25 -9.95
CA THR A 13 -29.09 6.47 -9.31
C THR A 13 -28.01 7.22 -8.52
N ALA A 14 -27.07 6.50 -7.90
CA ALA A 14 -25.93 7.11 -7.20
C ALA A 14 -24.95 7.79 -8.18
N LEU A 15 -24.73 7.20 -9.36
CA LEU A 15 -23.88 7.75 -10.42
C LEU A 15 -24.53 8.94 -11.16
N GLU A 16 -25.87 8.98 -11.22
CA GLU A 16 -26.65 10.06 -11.83
C GLU A 16 -26.83 11.29 -10.91
N ARG A 17 -26.50 11.18 -9.62
CA ARG A 17 -26.44 12.36 -8.75
C ARG A 17 -25.32 13.26 -9.22
N PRO A 18 -25.59 14.58 -9.48
CA PRO A 18 -24.53 15.53 -9.67
C PRO A 18 -23.59 15.39 -8.46
N VAL A 19 -22.33 15.07 -8.71
CA VAL A 19 -21.29 15.23 -7.68
C VAL A 19 -21.30 16.72 -7.41
N GLU A 20 -21.89 17.10 -6.29
CA GLU A 20 -21.74 18.45 -5.77
C GLU A 20 -20.25 18.63 -5.68
N SER A 21 -19.68 19.38 -6.61
CA SER A 21 -18.25 19.60 -6.69
C SER A 21 -17.85 20.15 -5.32
N ALA A 22 -17.13 19.34 -4.55
CA ALA A 22 -16.47 19.86 -3.36
C ALA A 22 -15.82 21.19 -3.79
N PRO A 23 -16.00 22.27 -3.02
CA PRO A 23 -15.41 23.55 -3.39
C PRO A 23 -13.95 23.28 -3.75
N PRO A 24 -13.43 23.84 -4.86
CA PRO A 24 -12.05 23.61 -5.25
C PRO A 24 -11.24 23.93 -4.02
N HIS A 25 -10.43 22.96 -3.56
CA HIS A 25 -9.47 23.24 -2.53
C HIS A 25 -8.65 24.41 -3.03
N GLN A 26 -8.97 25.60 -2.53
CA GLN A 26 -8.19 26.79 -2.79
C GLN A 26 -6.81 26.46 -2.23
N GLY A 27 -5.92 26.04 -3.11
CA GLY A 27 -4.52 25.99 -2.83
C GLY A 27 -4.18 27.38 -2.32
N ALA A 28 -4.07 27.52 -1.00
CA ALA A 28 -3.53 28.72 -0.41
C ALA A 28 -2.11 28.84 -0.95
N GLY A 29 -1.95 29.67 -1.98
CA GLY A 29 -0.69 29.99 -2.63
C GLY A 29 0.19 30.88 -1.73
N GLY A 30 0.41 30.45 -0.51
CA GLY A 30 1.36 30.97 0.44
C GLY A 30 2.16 29.79 0.97
N MET A 31 3.47 29.80 0.77
CA MET A 31 4.36 28.81 1.36
C MET A 31 4.20 28.88 2.88
N ALA A 32 3.56 27.88 3.47
CA ALA A 32 3.42 27.78 4.91
C ALA A 32 4.84 27.73 5.52
N PRO A 33 5.05 28.34 6.68
CA PRO A 33 6.35 28.28 7.32
C PRO A 33 6.74 26.82 7.60
N PRO A 34 8.03 26.43 7.46
CA PRO A 34 8.49 25.05 7.54
C PRO A 34 8.01 24.27 8.77
N HIS A 35 7.86 24.93 9.91
CA HIS A 35 7.35 24.33 11.14
C HIS A 35 5.85 23.99 11.07
N ALA A 36 5.03 24.78 10.36
CA ALA A 36 3.60 24.48 10.17
C ALA A 36 3.40 23.29 9.24
N GLU A 37 4.25 23.18 8.23
CA GLU A 37 4.24 22.02 7.32
C GLU A 37 4.66 20.74 8.04
N ALA A 38 5.71 20.77 8.87
CA ALA A 38 6.14 19.63 9.68
C ALA A 38 5.06 19.21 10.69
N ALA A 39 4.39 20.15 11.34
CA ALA A 39 3.28 19.87 12.26
C ALA A 39 2.11 19.22 11.52
N ARG A 40 1.74 19.71 10.35
CA ARG A 40 0.70 19.12 9.51
C ARG A 40 1.02 17.69 9.07
N ARG A 41 2.26 17.41 8.68
CA ARG A 41 2.71 16.06 8.32
C ARG A 41 2.63 15.10 9.51
N ALA A 42 3.04 15.55 10.68
CA ALA A 42 2.95 14.76 11.91
C ALA A 42 1.48 14.46 12.27
N GLU A 43 0.58 15.41 12.11
CA GLU A 43 -0.85 15.23 12.33
C GLU A 43 -1.45 14.21 11.34
N LEU A 44 -1.14 14.33 10.05
CA LEU A 44 -1.59 13.37 9.02
C LEU A 44 -1.05 11.97 9.29
N ALA A 45 0.22 11.83 9.65
CA ALA A 45 0.82 10.54 9.98
C ALA A 45 0.16 9.91 11.23
N SER A 46 -0.13 10.71 12.25
CA SER A 46 -0.84 10.25 13.44
C SER A 46 -2.29 9.86 13.13
N GLY A 47 -2.97 10.61 12.27
CA GLY A 47 -4.30 10.27 11.77
C GLY A 47 -4.29 8.95 11.02
N PHE A 48 -3.35 8.78 10.08
CA PHE A 48 -3.16 7.52 9.36
C PHE A 48 -2.94 6.33 10.30
N ALA A 49 -2.02 6.46 11.25
CA ALA A 49 -1.68 5.39 12.20
C ALA A 49 -2.92 4.93 13.00
N ARG A 50 -3.73 5.90 13.47
CA ARG A 50 -4.97 5.61 14.22
C ARG A 50 -5.99 4.86 13.36
N GLU A 51 -6.28 5.35 12.16
CA GLU A 51 -7.26 4.73 11.26
C GLU A 51 -6.76 3.38 10.74
N PHE A 52 -5.46 3.23 10.47
CA PHE A 52 -4.87 1.97 10.06
C PHE A 52 -4.95 0.91 11.16
N ALA A 53 -4.71 1.30 12.42
CA ALA A 53 -4.89 0.42 13.57
C ALA A 53 -6.38 0.02 13.78
N ALA A 54 -7.32 0.92 13.52
CA ALA A 54 -8.77 0.63 13.61
C ALA A 54 -9.20 -0.46 12.62
N VAL A 55 -8.51 -0.59 11.49
CA VAL A 55 -8.73 -1.66 10.50
C VAL A 55 -7.78 -2.84 10.68
N ARG A 56 -7.12 -2.96 11.84
CA ARG A 56 -6.17 -4.03 12.21
C ARG A 56 -4.88 -4.04 11.39
N GLY A 57 -4.49 -2.91 10.82
CA GLY A 57 -3.14 -2.70 10.31
C GLY A 57 -2.19 -2.38 11.45
N GLU A 58 -0.93 -2.72 11.32
CA GLU A 58 0.12 -2.41 12.29
C GLU A 58 1.00 -1.28 11.72
N PHE A 59 1.02 -0.13 12.40
CA PHE A 59 1.89 1.00 12.05
C PHE A 59 3.18 0.91 12.85
N ILE A 60 4.30 0.62 12.19
CA ILE A 60 5.59 0.33 12.84
C ILE A 60 6.33 1.62 13.25
N GLY A 61 5.91 2.77 12.75
CA GLY A 61 6.48 4.07 13.10
C GLY A 61 7.09 4.82 11.91
N ILE A 62 7.78 5.91 12.22
CA ILE A 62 8.48 6.76 11.26
C ILE A 62 9.98 6.51 11.44
N HIS A 63 10.65 6.19 10.34
CA HIS A 63 12.07 5.84 10.32
C HIS A 63 12.79 6.62 9.24
N THR A 64 14.10 6.82 9.43
CA THR A 64 14.97 7.34 8.38
C THR A 64 15.26 6.25 7.33
N PRO A 65 15.62 6.61 6.09
CA PRO A 65 15.97 5.62 5.06
C PRO A 65 17.08 4.64 5.49
N GLU A 66 18.01 5.09 6.32
CA GLU A 66 19.14 4.29 6.81
C GLU A 66 18.70 3.24 7.83
N GLU A 67 17.61 3.49 8.56
CA GLU A 67 17.06 2.56 9.57
C GLU A 67 16.17 1.48 8.94
N ILE A 68 15.57 1.77 7.79
CA ILE A 68 14.59 0.88 7.14
C ILE A 68 15.13 -0.54 6.93
N PRO A 69 16.34 -0.78 6.38
CA PRO A 69 16.81 -2.14 6.14
C PRO A 69 16.88 -2.99 7.42
N ALA A 70 17.32 -2.40 8.53
CA ALA A 70 17.39 -3.09 9.81
C ALA A 70 15.99 -3.42 10.35
N LYS A 71 15.04 -2.49 10.22
CA LYS A 71 13.65 -2.68 10.64
C LYS A 71 12.93 -3.75 9.81
N VAL A 72 13.19 -3.82 8.51
CA VAL A 72 12.64 -4.88 7.65
C VAL A 72 13.17 -6.25 8.08
N VAL A 73 14.45 -6.38 8.40
CA VAL A 73 15.04 -7.63 8.90
C VAL A 73 14.45 -8.02 10.26
N GLU A 74 14.28 -7.06 11.17
CA GLU A 74 13.66 -7.28 12.48
C GLU A 74 12.22 -7.83 12.33
N LEU A 75 11.40 -7.18 11.49
CA LEU A 75 10.06 -7.63 11.20
C LEU A 75 10.01 -9.00 10.54
N ALA A 76 10.82 -9.23 9.51
CA ALA A 76 10.89 -10.53 8.84
C ALA A 76 11.24 -11.66 9.80
N ARG A 77 12.15 -11.43 10.77
CA ARG A 77 12.47 -12.38 11.83
C ARG A 77 11.29 -12.62 12.77
N SER A 78 10.59 -11.58 13.19
CA SER A 78 9.42 -11.71 14.09
C SER A 78 8.30 -12.52 13.45
N LEU A 79 8.17 -12.45 12.12
CA LEU A 79 7.24 -13.25 11.33
C LEU A 79 7.77 -14.66 10.99
N ASN A 80 8.99 -15.01 11.40
CA ASN A 80 9.68 -16.24 10.98
C ASN A 80 9.76 -16.40 9.45
N ALA A 81 9.85 -15.31 8.73
CA ALA A 81 9.94 -15.32 7.27
C ALA A 81 11.28 -15.93 6.81
N LEU A 82 11.20 -16.90 5.91
CA LEU A 82 12.37 -17.54 5.28
C LEU A 82 12.64 -16.93 3.90
N ALA A 83 11.58 -16.50 3.22
CA ALA A 83 11.64 -15.89 1.90
C ALA A 83 10.92 -14.54 1.88
N VAL A 84 11.57 -13.51 1.33
CA VAL A 84 11.02 -12.15 1.24
C VAL A 84 11.04 -11.70 -0.21
N ALA A 85 9.86 -11.28 -0.73
CA ALA A 85 9.76 -10.68 -2.04
C ALA A 85 9.86 -9.15 -1.92
N VAL A 86 10.83 -8.55 -2.60
CA VAL A 86 11.14 -7.13 -2.52
C VAL A 86 10.86 -6.46 -3.86
N GLY A 87 9.95 -5.50 -3.87
CA GLY A 87 9.63 -4.67 -5.03
C GLY A 87 10.76 -3.72 -5.39
N ALA A 88 10.60 -3.03 -6.51
CA ALA A 88 11.41 -1.86 -6.79
C ALA A 88 10.74 -0.65 -6.14
N GLY A 89 11.49 0.11 -5.37
CA GLY A 89 11.02 1.38 -4.85
C GLY A 89 10.88 2.41 -5.97
N VAL A 90 9.96 3.33 -5.81
CA VAL A 90 9.73 4.45 -6.75
C VAL A 90 10.58 5.66 -6.33
N THR A 91 10.63 5.95 -5.05
CA THR A 91 11.39 7.06 -4.46
C THR A 91 12.47 6.59 -3.48
N LEU A 92 12.29 5.40 -2.91
CA LEU A 92 13.23 4.80 -1.97
C LEU A 92 14.08 3.74 -2.71
N ASP A 93 15.38 3.73 -2.44
CA ASP A 93 16.23 2.64 -2.93
C ASP A 93 16.02 1.40 -2.05
N PHE A 94 15.45 0.36 -2.64
CA PHE A 94 15.19 -0.92 -1.95
C PHE A 94 16.38 -1.90 -2.01
N GLU A 95 17.46 -1.57 -2.71
CA GLU A 95 18.64 -2.43 -2.77
C GLU A 95 19.31 -2.66 -1.41
N PRO A 96 19.41 -1.65 -0.50
CA PRO A 96 19.90 -1.89 0.87
C PRO A 96 19.04 -2.87 1.66
N ILE A 97 17.71 -2.87 1.46
CA ILE A 97 16.78 -3.82 2.09
C ILE A 97 17.11 -5.25 1.64
N GLY A 98 17.22 -5.46 0.32
CA GLY A 98 17.55 -6.76 -0.23
C GLY A 98 18.87 -7.29 0.31
N ARG A 99 19.93 -6.47 0.35
CA ARG A 99 21.25 -6.85 0.90
C ARG A 99 21.19 -7.19 2.40
N ALA A 100 20.42 -6.42 3.19
CA ALA A 100 20.28 -6.68 4.62
C ALA A 100 19.57 -8.01 4.90
N LEU A 101 18.53 -8.34 4.13
CA LEU A 101 17.81 -9.61 4.21
C LEU A 101 18.72 -10.80 3.82
N GLU A 102 19.52 -10.67 2.75
CA GLU A 102 20.49 -11.70 2.35
C GLU A 102 21.59 -11.90 3.41
N ALA A 103 22.10 -10.81 3.98
CA ALA A 103 23.06 -10.87 5.09
C ALA A 103 22.46 -11.56 6.34
N ALA A 104 21.14 -11.44 6.53
CA ALA A 104 20.37 -12.14 7.55
C ALA A 104 20.01 -13.60 7.18
N ARG A 105 20.52 -14.11 6.03
CA ARG A 105 20.31 -15.46 5.49
C ARG A 105 18.88 -15.78 5.08
N MET A 106 18.11 -14.78 4.68
CA MET A 106 16.79 -14.95 4.11
C MET A 106 16.88 -15.07 2.59
N ALA A 107 15.99 -15.86 1.98
CA ALA A 107 15.86 -15.91 0.53
C ALA A 107 15.19 -14.62 0.03
N VAL A 108 15.79 -13.94 -0.97
CA VAL A 108 15.28 -12.68 -1.48
C VAL A 108 14.83 -12.82 -2.94
N VAL A 109 13.57 -12.51 -3.21
CA VAL A 109 13.00 -12.42 -4.54
C VAL A 109 12.92 -10.96 -4.95
N ARG A 110 13.92 -10.44 -5.68
CA ARG A 110 13.87 -9.09 -6.26
C ARG A 110 13.02 -9.10 -7.53
N THR A 111 12.04 -8.21 -7.59
CA THR A 111 11.11 -8.14 -8.72
C THR A 111 11.72 -7.45 -9.95
N ASN A 112 12.73 -6.61 -9.75
CA ASN A 112 13.46 -5.90 -10.82
C ASN A 112 14.70 -6.65 -11.32
N ALA A 113 15.02 -7.81 -10.74
CA ALA A 113 16.17 -8.60 -11.18
C ALA A 113 15.96 -9.15 -12.59
N LYS A 114 17.03 -9.20 -13.39
CA LYS A 114 16.99 -9.87 -14.70
C LYS A 114 16.54 -11.32 -14.52
N LYS A 115 15.61 -11.75 -15.37
CA LYS A 115 15.16 -13.14 -15.38
C LYS A 115 16.35 -14.05 -15.70
N ARG A 116 16.53 -15.10 -14.88
CA ARG A 116 17.40 -16.22 -15.22
C ARG A 116 16.57 -17.21 -16.04
N ASP A 117 17.15 -17.78 -17.07
CA ASP A 117 16.43 -18.67 -18.00
C ASP A 117 15.90 -19.93 -17.31
N ASP A 118 16.57 -20.38 -16.25
CA ASP A 118 16.25 -21.56 -15.45
C ASP A 118 15.34 -21.28 -14.24
N ALA A 119 14.97 -20.03 -13.99
CA ALA A 119 14.18 -19.67 -12.82
C ALA A 119 12.65 -19.77 -13.10
N PRO A 120 11.86 -20.19 -12.10
CA PRO A 120 10.39 -20.14 -12.20
C PRO A 120 9.89 -18.74 -12.53
N PRO A 121 8.68 -18.59 -13.10
CA PRO A 121 8.06 -17.30 -13.33
C PRO A 121 8.04 -16.43 -12.09
N LEU A 122 8.25 -15.12 -12.24
CA LEU A 122 8.33 -14.19 -11.11
C LEU A 122 7.10 -14.29 -10.18
N ARG A 123 5.90 -14.43 -10.73
CA ARG A 123 4.66 -14.59 -9.96
C ARG A 123 4.69 -15.80 -9.02
N GLU A 124 5.28 -16.91 -9.46
CA GLU A 124 5.38 -18.13 -8.65
C GLU A 124 6.39 -17.96 -7.52
N ARG A 125 7.49 -17.27 -7.81
CA ARG A 125 8.50 -16.93 -6.79
C ARG A 125 7.94 -15.96 -5.74
N ILE A 126 7.13 -14.98 -6.15
CA ILE A 126 6.44 -14.06 -5.22
C ILE A 126 5.42 -14.83 -4.37
N ALA A 127 4.68 -15.76 -4.97
CA ALA A 127 3.69 -16.57 -4.24
C ALA A 127 4.30 -17.52 -3.19
N GLN A 128 5.59 -17.81 -3.30
CA GLN A 128 6.34 -18.62 -2.32
C GLN A 128 7.01 -17.78 -1.23
N ALA A 129 6.90 -16.46 -1.29
CA ALA A 129 7.45 -15.57 -0.27
C ALA A 129 6.53 -15.47 0.94
N ASP A 130 7.12 -15.41 2.13
CA ASP A 130 6.41 -15.25 3.40
C ASP A 130 6.04 -13.78 3.67
N LEU A 131 6.83 -12.86 3.10
CA LEU A 131 6.67 -11.42 3.27
C LEU A 131 6.86 -10.71 1.92
N GLY A 132 5.92 -9.82 1.58
CA GLY A 132 6.07 -8.86 0.50
C GLY A 132 6.53 -7.50 1.04
N VAL A 133 7.52 -6.87 0.39
CA VAL A 133 7.97 -5.51 0.72
C VAL A 133 7.76 -4.62 -0.49
N VAL A 134 6.97 -3.57 -0.34
CA VAL A 134 6.58 -2.66 -1.42
C VAL A 134 6.53 -1.22 -0.95
N GLU A 135 6.73 -0.27 -1.87
CA GLU A 135 6.49 1.16 -1.62
C GLU A 135 5.06 1.53 -2.01
N ALA A 136 4.37 2.29 -1.16
CA ALA A 136 3.09 2.90 -1.54
C ALA A 136 3.31 4.29 -2.14
N ASP A 137 2.52 4.58 -3.15
CA ASP A 137 2.53 5.84 -3.88
C ASP A 137 1.76 6.95 -3.16
N ALA A 138 0.80 6.58 -2.31
CA ALA A 138 0.07 7.50 -1.45
C ALA A 138 -0.46 6.80 -0.20
N ALA A 139 -0.60 7.54 0.89
CA ALA A 139 -1.30 7.13 2.11
C ALA A 139 -2.44 8.10 2.42
N ILE A 140 -3.58 7.62 2.90
CA ILE A 140 -4.80 8.39 3.14
C ILE A 140 -5.09 8.38 4.62
N ALA A 141 -4.93 9.54 5.26
CA ALA A 141 -5.03 9.68 6.71
C ALA A 141 -6.45 9.41 7.24
N SER A 142 -7.48 9.83 6.52
CA SER A 142 -8.88 9.69 6.97
C SER A 142 -9.40 8.26 7.03
N THR A 143 -8.72 7.30 6.39
CA THR A 143 -9.20 5.91 6.28
C THR A 143 -8.12 4.86 6.61
N GLY A 144 -6.88 5.28 6.84
CA GLY A 144 -5.77 4.34 6.99
C GLY A 144 -5.55 3.50 5.72
N THR A 145 -5.74 4.09 4.54
CA THR A 145 -5.61 3.38 3.26
C THR A 145 -4.27 3.70 2.59
N LEU A 146 -3.64 2.69 2.03
CA LEU A 146 -2.43 2.82 1.21
C LEU A 146 -2.77 2.58 -0.26
N ALA A 147 -2.31 3.44 -1.14
CA ALA A 147 -2.43 3.28 -2.58
C ALA A 147 -1.09 2.80 -3.16
N VAL A 148 -1.10 1.65 -3.82
CA VAL A 148 0.07 1.06 -4.46
C VAL A 148 -0.18 0.93 -5.96
N VAL A 149 0.67 1.55 -6.75
CA VAL A 149 0.62 1.48 -8.21
C VAL A 149 1.43 0.29 -8.69
N GLY A 150 0.76 -0.68 -9.29
CA GLY A 150 1.41 -1.86 -9.85
C GLY A 150 2.22 -1.50 -11.10
N THR A 151 3.50 -1.87 -11.13
CA THR A 151 4.40 -1.69 -12.27
C THR A 151 5.04 -3.03 -12.63
N PRO A 152 5.69 -3.17 -13.79
CA PRO A 152 6.48 -4.36 -14.11
C PRO A 152 7.58 -4.65 -13.08
N ALA A 153 8.17 -3.61 -12.49
CA ALA A 153 9.22 -3.72 -11.47
C ALA A 153 8.68 -3.86 -10.04
N SER A 154 7.40 -3.56 -9.81
CA SER A 154 6.69 -3.77 -8.56
C SER A 154 5.28 -4.27 -8.87
N PRO A 155 5.12 -5.56 -9.27
CA PRO A 155 3.84 -6.09 -9.74
C PRO A 155 2.82 -6.17 -8.61
N ALA A 156 1.54 -5.99 -8.93
CA ALA A 156 0.43 -6.03 -7.96
C ALA A 156 0.35 -7.36 -7.18
N SER A 157 0.87 -8.47 -7.74
CA SER A 157 0.95 -9.75 -7.03
C SER A 157 1.78 -9.66 -5.74
N LEU A 158 2.71 -8.70 -5.66
CA LEU A 158 3.54 -8.49 -4.48
C LEU A 158 2.73 -8.08 -3.24
N THR A 159 1.60 -7.40 -3.44
CA THR A 159 0.69 -7.00 -2.35
C THR A 159 -0.49 -7.95 -2.16
N LEU A 160 -0.62 -8.99 -2.99
CA LEU A 160 -1.81 -9.84 -3.01
C LEU A 160 -1.53 -11.31 -2.67
N THR A 161 -0.29 -11.78 -2.85
CA THR A 161 0.01 -13.22 -2.73
C THR A 161 0.82 -13.60 -1.51
N PRO A 162 1.81 -12.84 -1.01
CA PRO A 162 2.46 -13.16 0.25
C PRO A 162 1.47 -13.08 1.42
N PRO A 163 1.58 -13.95 2.43
CA PRO A 163 0.68 -13.94 3.59
C PRO A 163 0.83 -12.70 4.49
N ALA A 164 1.96 -12.01 4.39
CA ALA A 164 2.21 -10.74 5.07
C ALA A 164 2.78 -9.71 4.10
N ASN A 165 2.43 -8.43 4.31
CA ASN A 165 2.98 -7.31 3.54
C ASN A 165 3.52 -6.23 4.46
N LEU A 166 4.73 -5.77 4.16
CA LEU A 166 5.29 -4.53 4.67
C LEU A 166 5.21 -3.47 3.58
N ILE A 167 4.45 -2.42 3.86
CA ILE A 167 4.26 -1.32 2.91
C ILE A 167 4.96 -0.09 3.47
N ILE A 168 5.95 0.39 2.74
CA ILE A 168 6.75 1.57 3.09
C ILE A 168 6.23 2.76 2.28
N PHE A 169 6.13 3.92 2.88
CA PHE A 169 5.74 5.14 2.18
C PHE A 169 6.48 6.35 2.71
N HIS A 170 6.66 7.34 1.85
CA HIS A 170 7.28 8.61 2.23
C HIS A 170 6.28 9.49 3.01
N ALA A 171 6.73 10.15 4.07
CA ALA A 171 5.86 10.99 4.90
C ALA A 171 5.18 12.13 4.11
N ASP A 172 5.81 12.62 3.05
CA ASP A 172 5.25 13.64 2.15
C ASP A 172 4.09 13.13 1.28
N ARG A 173 3.88 11.81 1.24
CA ARG A 173 2.80 11.18 0.47
C ARG A 173 1.58 10.83 1.31
N VAL A 174 1.49 11.37 2.52
CA VAL A 174 0.30 11.24 3.35
C VAL A 174 -0.67 12.36 3.02
N HIS A 175 -1.83 12.00 2.51
CA HIS A 175 -2.89 12.92 2.12
C HIS A 175 -4.04 12.86 3.12
N ALA A 176 -4.76 13.96 3.30
CA ALA A 176 -5.86 14.03 4.25
C ALA A 176 -6.99 13.05 3.91
N ASP A 177 -7.35 12.96 2.62
CA ASP A 177 -8.47 12.17 2.14
C ASP A 177 -8.18 11.53 0.76
N LEU A 178 -9.13 10.73 0.28
CA LEU A 178 -9.04 10.03 -0.99
C LEU A 178 -8.96 11.00 -2.19
N ALA A 179 -9.68 12.11 -2.15
CA ALA A 179 -9.71 13.06 -3.25
C ALA A 179 -8.33 13.73 -3.42
N ALA A 180 -7.69 14.12 -2.32
CA ALA A 180 -6.34 14.66 -2.31
C ALA A 180 -5.31 13.63 -2.80
N ALA A 181 -5.43 12.36 -2.39
CA ALA A 181 -4.55 11.30 -2.84
C ALA A 181 -4.69 11.01 -4.35
N ILE A 182 -5.92 10.94 -4.87
CA ILE A 182 -6.17 10.76 -6.30
C ILE A 182 -5.64 11.94 -7.10
N ALA A 183 -5.84 13.17 -6.63
CA ALA A 183 -5.32 14.37 -7.28
C ALA A 183 -3.78 14.36 -7.35
N ALA A 184 -3.12 13.92 -6.28
CA ALA A 184 -1.66 13.81 -6.22
C ALA A 184 -1.10 12.69 -7.11
N LEU A 185 -1.79 11.55 -7.22
CA LEU A 185 -1.41 10.45 -8.11
C LEU A 185 -1.59 10.82 -9.59
N GLY A 186 -2.54 11.70 -9.88
CA GLY A 186 -2.93 12.04 -11.25
C GLY A 186 -3.67 10.90 -11.98
N PRO A 187 -4.08 11.10 -13.24
CA PRO A 187 -4.89 10.14 -13.98
C PRO A 187 -4.10 8.95 -14.54
N GLU A 188 -2.81 9.10 -14.80
CA GLU A 188 -2.01 8.09 -15.53
C GLU A 188 -2.00 6.69 -14.87
N PRO A 189 -1.82 6.55 -13.54
CA PRO A 189 -1.82 5.23 -12.90
C PRO A 189 -3.14 4.48 -13.07
N PHE A 190 -4.26 5.19 -13.08
CA PHE A 190 -5.59 4.59 -13.23
C PHE A 190 -5.90 4.14 -14.67
N VAL A 191 -5.23 4.70 -15.65
CA VAL A 191 -5.40 4.36 -17.08
C VAL A 191 -4.39 3.32 -17.52
N LYS A 192 -3.13 3.42 -17.10
CA LYS A 192 -2.01 2.61 -17.61
C LYS A 192 -1.59 1.47 -16.70
N SER A 193 -2.02 1.47 -15.45
CA SER A 193 -1.58 0.54 -14.42
C SER A 193 -2.75 0.04 -13.58
N ARG A 194 -2.46 -0.83 -12.63
CA ARG A 194 -3.41 -1.22 -11.59
C ARG A 194 -3.05 -0.48 -10.31
N VAL A 195 -4.01 0.22 -9.72
CA VAL A 195 -3.88 0.84 -8.41
C VAL A 195 -4.58 -0.06 -7.39
N ALA A 196 -3.83 -0.57 -6.42
CA ALA A 196 -4.38 -1.31 -5.29
C ALA A 196 -4.59 -0.34 -4.12
N MET A 197 -5.82 -0.29 -3.61
CA MET A 197 -6.17 0.45 -2.39
C MET A 197 -6.25 -0.55 -1.24
N ILE A 198 -5.31 -0.46 -0.31
CA ILE A 198 -5.14 -1.41 0.78
C ILE A 198 -5.54 -0.75 2.10
N THR A 199 -6.61 -1.26 2.72
CA THR A 199 -7.15 -0.73 3.98
C THR A 199 -7.15 -1.85 5.02
N GLY A 200 -6.00 -2.11 5.60
CA GLY A 200 -5.80 -3.20 6.54
C GLY A 200 -5.77 -4.59 5.87
N PRO A 201 -5.75 -5.68 6.67
CA PRO A 201 -5.71 -7.05 6.18
C PRO A 201 -6.99 -7.44 5.44
N SER A 202 -6.88 -8.40 4.53
CA SER A 202 -8.01 -8.90 3.73
C SER A 202 -9.16 -9.39 4.61
N ARG A 203 -10.38 -8.99 4.26
CA ARG A 203 -11.61 -9.38 4.94
C ARG A 203 -12.56 -10.00 3.93
N THR A 204 -12.77 -11.30 4.03
CA THR A 204 -13.77 -11.99 3.23
C THR A 204 -15.04 -12.18 4.07
N ALA A 205 -16.16 -11.68 3.59
CA ALA A 205 -17.47 -11.96 4.16
C ALA A 205 -18.14 -13.02 3.32
N ASP A 206 -18.40 -14.20 3.90
CA ASP A 206 -19.17 -15.24 3.24
C ASP A 206 -20.67 -14.90 3.28
N ILE A 207 -21.46 -15.60 2.45
CA ILE A 207 -22.93 -15.48 2.33
C ILE A 207 -23.61 -15.63 3.70
N GLU A 208 -23.00 -16.34 4.64
CA GLU A 208 -23.47 -16.55 6.00
C GLU A 208 -23.12 -15.40 6.97
N LYS A 209 -22.64 -14.25 6.51
CA LYS A 209 -22.23 -13.07 7.33
C LYS A 209 -21.08 -13.33 8.31
N MET A 210 -20.32 -14.40 8.17
CA MET A 210 -19.08 -14.61 8.91
C MET A 210 -17.93 -13.86 8.21
N ILE A 211 -17.27 -12.97 8.93
CA ILE A 211 -16.07 -12.28 8.45
C ILE A 211 -14.88 -13.17 8.75
N VAL A 212 -14.21 -13.66 7.69
CA VAL A 212 -12.94 -14.39 7.80
C VAL A 212 -11.81 -13.48 7.40
N LEU A 213 -10.80 -13.37 8.26
CA LEU A 213 -9.61 -12.54 8.01
C LEU A 213 -8.51 -13.37 7.33
N GLY A 214 -7.85 -12.79 6.31
CA GLY A 214 -6.64 -13.39 5.74
C GLY A 214 -6.86 -14.59 4.81
N VAL A 215 -8.05 -14.80 4.26
CA VAL A 215 -8.33 -15.96 3.37
C VAL A 215 -7.66 -15.81 1.99
N HIS A 216 -7.48 -14.58 1.53
CA HIS A 216 -6.96 -14.25 0.19
C HIS A 216 -5.86 -13.19 0.22
N GLY A 217 -4.87 -13.36 1.06
CA GLY A 217 -3.77 -12.42 1.26
C GLY A 217 -3.96 -11.55 2.51
N PRO A 218 -3.03 -10.63 2.74
CA PRO A 218 -3.05 -9.76 3.90
C PRO A 218 -4.21 -8.77 3.86
#